data_5fe20532e2215c24d3ce0fee79833004
#
_entry.id   5fe20532e2215c24d3ce0fee79833004
#
_cell.length_a   1.000
_cell.length_b   1.000
_cell.length_c   1.000
_cell.angle_alpha   90.00
_cell.angle_beta   90.00
_cell.angle_gamma   90.00
#
_symmetry.space_group_name_H-M   'P 1'
#
loop_
_entity.id
_entity.type
_entity.pdbx_description
1 polymer ?
#
loop_
_entity_poly.entity_id
_entity_poly.type
_entity_poly.pdbx_seq_one_letter_code
_entity_poly.pdbx_strand_id
1 'polypeptide(L)'
;MKRITLFLFAIVLTCGAWACTSFIISGKATPSGKPAMFKHRDTGELNNRIAYFEGKKYAFIGLMNSPMLDGEVWSGMNEAGFCIMNTASYNLREDTLDCQMDREGELMYHALSNCATIADFEAWLTTYPQPWGVEANFGIIDAQGGAAYYEMNNSRYIKYDVNTMPEGYRVVT
;
A
#
# COMPACT_ATOMS: atom_id res chain seq x y z
N MET A 1 -40.30 -24.99 -8.64
CA MET A 1 -40.03 -23.91 -7.67
C MET A 1 -38.64 -24.04 -7.00
N LYS A 2 -38.18 -25.21 -6.53
CA LYS A 2 -36.88 -25.40 -5.85
C LYS A 2 -35.64 -25.07 -6.71
N ARG A 3 -35.69 -25.24 -8.03
CA ARG A 3 -34.55 -24.95 -8.93
C ARG A 3 -34.33 -23.46 -9.22
N ILE A 4 -35.40 -22.66 -9.20
CA ILE A 4 -35.36 -21.22 -9.42
C ILE A 4 -34.77 -20.51 -8.18
N THR A 5 -35.11 -21.00 -6.99
CA THR A 5 -34.58 -20.48 -5.73
C THR A 5 -33.05 -20.67 -5.59
N LEU A 6 -32.55 -21.83 -6.09
CA LEU A 6 -31.11 -22.11 -6.08
C LEU A 6 -30.33 -21.19 -7.03
N PHE A 7 -30.92 -20.85 -8.18
CA PHE A 7 -30.31 -19.92 -9.16
C PHE A 7 -30.27 -18.49 -8.66
N LEU A 8 -31.31 -18.03 -7.97
CA LEU A 8 -31.34 -16.71 -7.33
C LEU A 8 -30.33 -16.61 -6.18
N PHE A 9 -30.12 -17.69 -5.42
CA PHE A 9 -29.10 -17.71 -4.35
C PHE A 9 -27.67 -17.69 -4.90
N ALA A 10 -27.41 -18.32 -6.06
CA ALA A 10 -26.11 -18.28 -6.74
C ALA A 10 -25.76 -16.88 -7.30
N ILE A 11 -26.76 -16.10 -7.73
CA ILE A 11 -26.56 -14.74 -8.25
C ILE A 11 -26.24 -13.74 -7.12
N VAL A 12 -26.75 -13.95 -5.92
CA VAL A 12 -26.46 -13.07 -4.76
C VAL A 12 -25.03 -13.29 -4.23
N LEU A 13 -24.39 -14.44 -4.51
CA LEU A 13 -23.01 -14.72 -4.10
C LEU A 13 -21.94 -14.10 -5.02
N THR A 14 -22.34 -13.45 -6.11
CA THR A 14 -21.41 -12.75 -7.02
C THR A 14 -21.31 -11.24 -6.71
N CYS A 15 -21.67 -10.78 -5.52
CA CYS A 15 -21.25 -9.47 -5.04
C CYS A 15 -19.73 -9.47 -4.95
N GLY A 16 -19.07 -8.96 -5.98
CA GLY A 16 -17.62 -8.91 -6.08
C GLY A 16 -17.02 -8.30 -4.83
N ALA A 17 -16.18 -9.06 -4.15
CA ALA A 17 -15.29 -8.49 -3.16
C ALA A 17 -14.30 -7.59 -3.90
N TRP A 18 -14.51 -6.29 -3.86
CA TRP A 18 -13.57 -5.31 -4.37
C TRP A 18 -12.39 -5.29 -3.41
N ALA A 19 -11.30 -5.92 -3.80
CA ALA A 19 -10.09 -5.99 -2.99
C ALA A 19 -8.85 -5.90 -3.87
N CYS A 20 -7.99 -4.92 -3.57
CA CYS A 20 -6.67 -4.87 -4.17
C CYS A 20 -5.89 -6.13 -3.79
N THR A 21 -5.14 -6.69 -4.74
CA THR A 21 -4.17 -7.76 -4.48
C THR A 21 -2.78 -7.21 -4.65
N SER A 22 -1.90 -7.49 -3.70
CA SER A 22 -0.50 -7.10 -3.78
C SER A 22 0.42 -8.20 -3.28
N PHE A 23 1.67 -8.19 -3.74
CA PHE A 23 2.71 -9.04 -3.16
C PHE A 23 4.06 -8.35 -3.15
N ILE A 24 4.90 -8.76 -2.21
CA ILE A 24 6.31 -8.41 -2.14
C ILE A 24 7.13 -9.70 -2.15
N ILE A 25 8.21 -9.68 -2.92
CA ILE A 25 9.22 -10.74 -2.97
C ILE A 25 10.53 -10.14 -2.47
N SER A 26 11.15 -10.80 -1.50
CA SER A 26 12.50 -10.51 -1.02
C SER A 26 13.55 -10.82 -2.09
N GLY A 27 14.65 -10.09 -2.08
CA GLY A 27 15.79 -10.37 -2.97
C GLY A 27 16.32 -11.80 -2.89
N LYS A 28 16.19 -12.49 -1.75
CA LYS A 28 16.60 -13.90 -1.61
C LYS A 28 15.80 -14.87 -2.48
N ALA A 29 14.58 -14.49 -2.89
CA ALA A 29 13.68 -15.31 -3.71
C ALA A 29 13.59 -14.82 -5.17
N THR A 30 14.39 -13.82 -5.56
CA THR A 30 14.46 -13.32 -6.93
C THR A 30 15.78 -13.69 -7.60
N PRO A 31 15.82 -13.97 -8.92
CA PRO A 31 17.07 -14.24 -9.64
C PRO A 31 18.06 -13.07 -9.63
N SER A 32 17.56 -11.84 -9.51
CA SER A 32 18.38 -10.61 -9.50
C SER A 32 19.00 -10.29 -8.14
N GLY A 33 18.59 -10.98 -7.07
CA GLY A 33 18.96 -10.62 -5.70
C GLY A 33 18.32 -9.32 -5.20
N LYS A 34 17.42 -8.71 -5.98
CA LYS A 34 16.74 -7.46 -5.62
C LYS A 34 15.28 -7.72 -5.25
N PRO A 35 14.70 -7.01 -4.27
CA PRO A 35 13.29 -7.16 -3.97
C PRO A 35 12.43 -6.68 -5.14
N ALA A 36 11.23 -7.23 -5.22
CA ALA A 36 10.22 -6.81 -6.19
C ALA A 36 8.86 -6.69 -5.50
N MET A 37 8.02 -5.80 -6.03
CA MET A 37 6.65 -5.62 -5.56
C MET A 37 5.69 -5.55 -6.72
N PHE A 38 4.44 -5.96 -6.47
CA PHE A 38 3.36 -5.92 -7.43
C PHE A 38 2.07 -5.49 -6.73
N LYS A 39 1.26 -4.69 -7.43
CA LYS A 39 -0.07 -4.30 -7.01
C LYS A 39 -1.04 -4.46 -8.17
N HIS A 40 -2.10 -5.25 -7.95
CA HIS A 40 -3.34 -5.15 -8.72
C HIS A 40 -4.25 -4.15 -8.00
N ARG A 41 -4.49 -3.02 -8.64
CA ARG A 41 -5.37 -1.99 -8.10
C ARG A 41 -6.80 -2.27 -8.52
N ASP A 42 -7.66 -2.60 -7.57
CA ASP A 42 -9.10 -2.74 -7.75
C ASP A 42 -9.79 -1.49 -7.21
N THR A 43 -10.41 -0.73 -8.09
CA THR A 43 -10.99 0.59 -7.77
C THR A 43 -12.08 0.96 -8.77
N GLY A 44 -13.05 1.74 -8.32
CA GLY A 44 -14.06 2.33 -9.20
C GLY A 44 -13.53 3.44 -10.12
N GLU A 45 -12.35 4.02 -9.84
CA GLU A 45 -11.73 5.03 -10.69
C GLU A 45 -10.84 4.36 -11.76
N LEU A 46 -11.28 4.44 -13.00
CA LEU A 46 -10.58 3.82 -14.14
C LEU A 46 -9.58 4.75 -14.82
N ASN A 47 -9.70 6.06 -14.62
CA ASN A 47 -8.82 7.05 -15.21
C ASN A 47 -7.61 7.29 -14.31
N ASN A 48 -6.49 6.71 -14.67
CA ASN A 48 -5.26 6.79 -13.91
C ASN A 48 -4.14 7.40 -14.75
N ARG A 49 -3.19 8.05 -14.09
CA ARG A 49 -1.97 8.58 -14.71
C ARG A 49 -0.77 8.39 -13.81
N ILE A 50 0.41 8.32 -14.42
CA ILE A 50 1.68 8.47 -13.71
C ILE A 50 2.02 9.97 -13.72
N ALA A 51 2.38 10.50 -12.56
CA ALA A 51 2.82 11.88 -12.40
C ALA A 51 4.20 11.94 -11.78
N TYR A 52 4.96 12.99 -12.12
CA TYR A 52 6.24 13.32 -11.51
C TYR A 52 6.04 14.41 -10.47
N PHE A 53 6.80 14.31 -9.39
CA PHE A 53 6.80 15.25 -8.28
C PHE A 53 8.23 15.53 -7.84
N GLU A 54 8.54 16.82 -7.60
CA GLU A 54 9.86 17.24 -7.09
C GLU A 54 10.15 16.68 -5.68
N GLY A 55 9.10 16.51 -4.87
CA GLY A 55 9.23 16.08 -3.49
C GLY A 55 9.96 17.10 -2.60
N LYS A 56 10.12 16.77 -1.33
CA LYS A 56 10.85 17.61 -0.37
C LYS A 56 12.35 17.29 -0.32
N LYS A 57 12.66 15.98 -0.30
CA LYS A 57 14.02 15.44 -0.28
C LYS A 57 14.35 14.68 -1.55
N TYR A 58 13.39 13.94 -2.08
CA TYR A 58 13.55 13.05 -3.21
C TYR A 58 12.45 13.31 -4.23
N ALA A 59 12.84 13.46 -5.49
CA ALA A 59 11.90 13.44 -6.60
C ALA A 59 11.33 12.03 -6.76
N PHE A 60 10.06 11.93 -7.18
CA PHE A 60 9.41 10.65 -7.33
C PHE A 60 8.37 10.63 -8.45
N ILE A 61 8.01 9.44 -8.88
CA ILE A 61 6.85 9.18 -9.74
C ILE A 61 5.80 8.42 -8.94
N GLY A 62 4.52 8.76 -9.17
CA GLY A 62 3.40 8.12 -8.49
C GLY A 62 2.23 7.86 -9.42
N LEU A 63 1.54 6.74 -9.17
CA LEU A 63 0.26 6.45 -9.78
C LEU A 63 -0.82 7.21 -9.02
N MET A 64 -1.64 7.98 -9.73
CA MET A 64 -2.73 8.74 -9.15
C MET A 64 -3.98 8.69 -10.04
N ASN A 65 -5.14 9.07 -9.49
CA ASN A 65 -6.34 9.29 -10.27
C ASN A 65 -6.15 10.50 -11.19
N SER A 66 -6.55 10.41 -12.46
CA SER A 66 -6.34 11.48 -13.43
C SER A 66 -6.97 12.83 -13.04
N PRO A 67 -8.16 12.88 -12.38
CA PRO A 67 -8.76 14.14 -11.95
C PRO A 67 -8.03 14.81 -10.76
N MET A 68 -7.23 14.07 -10.00
CA MET A 68 -6.50 14.61 -8.85
C MET A 68 -5.38 15.53 -9.32
N LEU A 69 -5.22 16.66 -8.66
CA LEU A 69 -4.22 17.64 -9.03
C LEU A 69 -2.88 17.35 -8.35
N ASP A 70 -2.88 17.06 -7.05
CA ASP A 70 -1.68 16.90 -6.24
C ASP A 70 -1.98 16.26 -4.87
N GLY A 71 -0.92 15.80 -4.16
CA GLY A 71 -0.97 15.46 -2.74
C GLY A 71 -1.25 14.00 -2.41
N GLU A 72 -1.67 13.16 -3.36
CA GLU A 72 -1.99 11.75 -3.12
C GLU A 72 -1.48 10.85 -4.23
N VAL A 73 -0.99 9.66 -3.85
CA VAL A 73 -0.60 8.61 -4.79
C VAL A 73 -1.00 7.23 -4.27
N TRP A 74 -1.27 6.29 -5.17
CA TRP A 74 -1.70 4.92 -4.84
C TRP A 74 -0.59 3.88 -4.93
N SER A 75 0.51 4.24 -5.53
CA SER A 75 1.82 3.57 -5.50
C SER A 75 2.84 4.49 -6.13
N GLY A 76 4.11 4.31 -5.82
CA GLY A 76 5.16 5.14 -6.41
C GLY A 76 6.56 4.65 -6.06
N MET A 77 7.53 5.31 -6.71
CA MET A 77 8.95 5.14 -6.41
C MET A 77 9.68 6.47 -6.51
N ASN A 78 10.67 6.66 -5.66
CA ASN A 78 11.52 7.85 -5.70
C ASN A 78 12.92 7.57 -6.26
N GLU A 79 13.67 8.63 -6.50
CA GLU A 79 15.03 8.56 -7.06
C GLU A 79 16.04 7.85 -6.16
N ALA A 80 15.78 7.74 -4.85
CA ALA A 80 16.60 6.96 -3.92
C ALA A 80 16.30 5.45 -4.00
N GLY A 81 15.28 5.03 -4.75
CA GLY A 81 14.86 3.63 -4.91
C GLY A 81 13.94 3.14 -3.81
N PHE A 82 13.35 4.01 -3.01
CA PHE A 82 12.26 3.69 -2.10
C PHE A 82 10.95 3.59 -2.88
N CYS A 83 10.25 2.47 -2.72
CA CYS A 83 8.97 2.21 -3.36
C CYS A 83 7.92 1.87 -2.31
N ILE A 84 6.70 2.38 -2.50
CA ILE A 84 5.58 2.13 -1.60
C ILE A 84 4.28 1.92 -2.40
N MET A 85 3.41 1.04 -1.88
CA MET A 85 2.06 0.81 -2.37
C MET A 85 1.13 0.51 -1.20
N ASN A 86 -0.19 0.62 -1.40
CA ASN A 86 -1.17 0.22 -0.39
C ASN A 86 -2.17 -0.81 -0.91
N THR A 87 -2.84 -1.49 0.02
CA THR A 87 -4.13 -2.16 -0.15
C THR A 87 -5.00 -1.82 1.06
N ALA A 88 -6.32 -1.83 0.89
CA ALA A 88 -7.21 -1.67 2.04
C ALA A 88 -6.94 -2.77 3.08
N SER A 89 -7.07 -2.43 4.34
CA SER A 89 -6.97 -3.38 5.46
C SER A 89 -7.96 -2.99 6.55
N TYR A 90 -8.61 -4.00 7.08
CA TYR A 90 -9.58 -3.84 8.17
C TYR A 90 -9.21 -4.70 9.38
N ASN A 91 -7.96 -5.14 9.45
CA ASN A 91 -7.51 -6.13 10.43
C ASN A 91 -7.18 -5.51 11.80
N LEU A 92 -6.81 -4.23 11.84
CA LEU A 92 -6.49 -3.51 13.07
C LEU A 92 -7.70 -2.66 13.52
N ARG A 93 -8.77 -3.33 13.92
CA ARG A 93 -10.10 -2.72 14.13
C ARG A 93 -10.24 -1.79 15.34
N GLU A 94 -9.35 -1.80 16.30
CA GLU A 94 -9.54 -1.09 17.57
C GLU A 94 -9.08 0.37 17.51
N ASP A 95 -9.41 1.07 16.43
CA ASP A 95 -9.08 2.46 16.26
C ASP A 95 -10.38 3.28 16.10
N THR A 96 -10.90 3.71 17.23
CA THR A 96 -12.16 4.46 17.32
C THR A 96 -11.96 5.98 17.31
N LEU A 97 -10.85 6.44 16.79
CA LEU A 97 -10.56 7.87 16.70
C LEU A 97 -11.49 8.52 15.68
N ASP A 98 -12.20 9.55 16.11
CA ASP A 98 -12.97 10.43 15.23
C ASP A 98 -11.99 11.33 14.46
N CYS A 99 -11.54 10.88 13.31
CA CYS A 99 -10.58 11.59 12.47
C CYS A 99 -10.91 11.42 10.99
N GLN A 100 -10.32 12.27 10.17
CA GLN A 100 -10.39 12.11 8.72
C GLN A 100 -9.69 10.79 8.33
N MET A 101 -10.41 9.96 7.59
CA MET A 101 -9.94 8.70 7.02
C MET A 101 -9.57 8.87 5.54
N ASP A 102 -9.15 7.78 4.89
CA ASP A 102 -8.78 7.75 3.47
C ASP A 102 -7.56 8.64 3.14
N ARG A 103 -6.59 8.74 4.06
CA ARG A 103 -5.36 9.51 3.88
C ARG A 103 -4.15 8.65 3.47
N GLU A 104 -4.39 7.43 3.00
CA GLU A 104 -3.33 6.50 2.57
C GLU A 104 -2.49 7.10 1.44
N GLY A 105 -3.15 7.73 0.47
CA GLY A 105 -2.50 8.38 -0.66
C GLY A 105 -1.61 9.54 -0.24
N GLU A 106 -2.06 10.35 0.72
CA GLU A 106 -1.30 11.46 1.30
C GLU A 106 -0.07 10.94 2.07
N LEU A 107 -0.25 9.92 2.90
CA LEU A 107 0.85 9.30 3.65
C LEU A 107 1.93 8.79 2.69
N MET A 108 1.54 8.08 1.62
CA MET A 108 2.49 7.57 0.62
C MET A 108 3.19 8.69 -0.15
N TYR A 109 2.48 9.77 -0.50
CA TYR A 109 3.06 10.96 -1.12
C TYR A 109 4.18 11.54 -0.27
N HIS A 110 3.92 11.72 1.03
CA HIS A 110 4.90 12.24 1.97
C HIS A 110 6.05 11.26 2.24
N ALA A 111 5.78 9.96 2.30
CA ALA A 111 6.82 8.94 2.45
C ALA A 111 7.78 8.94 1.26
N LEU A 112 7.27 8.95 0.03
CA LEU A 112 8.08 9.04 -1.20
C LEU A 112 8.93 10.29 -1.24
N SER A 113 8.38 11.41 -0.77
CA SER A 113 9.08 12.70 -0.72
C SER A 113 10.23 12.75 0.30
N ASN A 114 10.24 11.89 1.34
CA ASN A 114 11.13 12.05 2.49
C ASN A 114 12.02 10.84 2.79
N CYS A 115 11.67 9.62 2.38
CA CYS A 115 12.31 8.38 2.81
C CYS A 115 13.12 7.75 1.67
N ALA A 116 14.31 7.22 1.99
CA ALA A 116 15.13 6.44 1.05
C ALA A 116 15.11 4.94 1.38
N THR A 117 14.82 4.58 2.62
CA THR A 117 14.86 3.20 3.15
C THR A 117 13.66 2.90 4.03
N ILE A 118 13.45 1.62 4.32
CA ILE A 118 12.47 1.17 5.33
C ILE A 118 12.79 1.78 6.70
N ALA A 119 14.06 1.87 7.06
CA ALA A 119 14.46 2.49 8.33
C ALA A 119 14.12 3.99 8.38
N ASP A 120 14.29 4.72 7.25
CA ASP A 120 13.86 6.11 7.16
C ASP A 120 12.35 6.24 7.32
N PHE A 121 11.57 5.34 6.71
CA PHE A 121 10.12 5.34 6.83
C PHE A 121 9.66 5.15 8.28
N GLU A 122 10.24 4.20 9.00
CA GLU A 122 9.92 3.98 10.41
C GLU A 122 10.30 5.19 11.28
N ALA A 123 11.49 5.76 11.07
CA ALA A 123 11.93 6.96 11.78
C ALA A 123 11.03 8.17 11.45
N TRP A 124 10.67 8.34 10.18
CA TRP A 124 9.80 9.41 9.74
C TRP A 124 8.39 9.29 10.33
N LEU A 125 7.81 8.09 10.39
CA LEU A 125 6.49 7.85 11.00
C LEU A 125 6.43 8.30 12.45
N THR A 126 7.54 8.23 13.22
CA THR A 126 7.55 8.71 14.61
C THR A 126 7.35 10.22 14.72
N THR A 127 7.61 10.96 13.64
CA THR A 127 7.47 12.42 13.56
C THR A 127 6.25 12.85 12.76
N TYR A 128 5.61 11.93 12.03
CA TYR A 128 4.42 12.22 11.24
C TYR A 128 3.20 12.36 12.16
N PRO A 129 2.40 13.44 12.01
CA PRO A 129 1.32 13.70 12.93
C PRO A 129 0.28 12.59 13.00
N GLN A 130 -0.08 12.19 14.22
CA GLN A 130 -1.22 11.31 14.47
C GLN A 130 -2.47 12.13 14.82
N PRO A 131 -3.69 11.60 14.55
CA PRO A 131 -3.99 10.31 13.91
C PRO A 131 -3.61 10.31 12.43
N TRP A 132 -3.10 9.18 11.93
CA TRP A 132 -2.63 9.08 10.54
C TRP A 132 -3.74 9.12 9.49
N GLY A 133 -4.96 8.76 9.85
CA GLY A 133 -6.12 8.73 8.97
C GLY A 133 -6.09 7.57 7.98
N VAL A 134 -5.51 6.44 8.35
CA VAL A 134 -5.33 5.28 7.47
C VAL A 134 -5.90 3.98 8.05
N GLU A 135 -6.43 3.13 7.18
CA GLU A 135 -6.73 1.71 7.42
C GLU A 135 -6.23 0.91 6.23
N ALA A 136 -4.92 0.60 6.22
CA ALA A 136 -4.29 0.02 5.05
C ALA A 136 -3.13 -0.92 5.39
N ASN A 137 -2.86 -1.83 4.46
CA ASN A 137 -1.57 -2.46 4.37
C ASN A 137 -0.69 -1.63 3.45
N PHE A 138 0.51 -1.27 3.89
CA PHE A 138 1.52 -0.63 3.06
C PHE A 138 2.62 -1.63 2.74
N GLY A 139 2.88 -1.85 1.45
CA GLY A 139 4.00 -2.64 0.98
C GLY A 139 5.16 -1.72 0.62
N ILE A 140 6.37 -2.00 1.14
CA ILE A 140 7.56 -1.17 0.94
C ILE A 140 8.74 -2.02 0.54
N ILE A 141 9.49 -1.55 -0.47
CA ILE A 141 10.82 -2.06 -0.80
C ILE A 141 11.78 -0.88 -0.97
N ASP A 142 13.08 -1.13 -0.81
CA ASP A 142 14.12 -0.12 -1.01
C ASP A 142 15.35 -0.66 -1.77
N ALA A 143 16.21 0.27 -2.22
CA ALA A 143 17.42 -0.04 -2.97
C ALA A 143 18.48 -0.80 -2.17
N GLN A 144 18.39 -0.83 -0.83
CA GLN A 144 19.30 -1.56 0.05
C GLN A 144 18.86 -3.01 0.26
N GLY A 145 17.75 -3.44 -0.38
CA GLY A 145 17.21 -4.78 -0.29
C GLY A 145 16.12 -4.94 0.77
N GLY A 146 15.69 -3.87 1.40
CA GLY A 146 14.55 -3.87 2.32
C GLY A 146 13.27 -4.33 1.63
N ALA A 147 12.47 -5.17 2.31
CA ALA A 147 11.19 -5.67 1.83
C ALA A 147 10.26 -5.94 3.02
N ALA A 148 9.19 -5.16 3.17
CA ALA A 148 8.28 -5.28 4.31
C ALA A 148 6.85 -4.90 3.98
N TYR A 149 5.88 -5.48 4.73
CA TYR A 149 4.51 -5.00 4.84
C TYR A 149 4.24 -4.41 6.21
N TYR A 150 3.38 -3.41 6.22
CA TYR A 150 2.87 -2.74 7.41
C TYR A 150 1.36 -2.78 7.39
N GLU A 151 0.74 -3.51 8.31
CA GLU A 151 -0.69 -3.35 8.60
C GLU A 151 -0.82 -2.13 9.50
N MET A 152 -1.51 -1.09 9.04
CA MET A 152 -1.58 0.19 9.74
C MET A 152 -3.03 0.62 9.99
N ASN A 153 -3.25 1.24 11.15
CA ASN A 153 -4.41 2.06 11.46
C ASN A 153 -3.95 3.47 11.88
N ASN A 154 -4.84 4.26 12.49
CA ASN A 154 -4.59 5.66 12.83
C ASN A 154 -3.45 5.91 13.82
N SER A 155 -3.07 4.91 14.61
CA SER A 155 -2.17 5.11 15.75
C SER A 155 -1.02 4.11 15.84
N ARG A 156 -1.14 2.95 15.17
CA ARG A 156 -0.18 1.85 15.27
C ARG A 156 -0.02 1.08 13.97
N TYR A 157 1.03 0.27 13.90
CA TYR A 157 1.24 -0.68 12.82
C TYR A 157 1.81 -2.01 13.33
N ILE A 158 1.63 -3.05 12.53
CA ILE A 158 2.33 -4.32 12.65
C ILE A 158 3.22 -4.47 11.41
N LYS A 159 4.51 -4.69 11.62
CA LYS A 159 5.49 -4.92 10.55
C LYS A 159 5.66 -6.40 10.29
N TYR A 160 5.67 -6.76 9.02
CA TYR A 160 6.05 -8.07 8.50
C TYR A 160 7.29 -7.92 7.63
N ASP A 161 8.46 -8.27 8.16
CA ASP A 161 9.72 -8.24 7.41
C ASP A 161 9.79 -9.47 6.49
N VAL A 162 9.60 -9.23 5.18
CA VAL A 162 9.58 -10.28 4.16
C VAL A 162 10.95 -10.94 3.99
N ASN A 163 12.04 -10.25 4.33
CA ASN A 163 13.38 -10.81 4.29
C ASN A 163 13.59 -11.93 5.32
N THR A 164 12.82 -11.92 6.41
CA THR A 164 12.90 -12.96 7.45
C THR A 164 11.97 -14.14 7.21
N MET A 165 11.00 -14.00 6.28
CA MET A 165 10.06 -15.07 5.97
C MET A 165 10.75 -16.23 5.24
N PRO A 166 10.47 -17.50 5.59
CA PRO A 166 11.09 -18.67 4.96
C PRO A 166 10.91 -18.68 3.44
N GLU A 167 9.72 -18.38 2.95
CA GLU A 167 9.34 -18.37 1.53
C GLU A 167 9.97 -17.20 0.77
N GLY A 168 10.32 -16.11 1.49
CA GLY A 168 10.86 -14.89 0.89
C GLY A 168 9.83 -14.06 0.13
N TYR A 169 8.55 -14.25 0.40
CA TYR A 169 7.48 -13.40 -0.16
C TYR A 169 6.27 -13.31 0.77
N ARG A 170 5.43 -12.29 0.55
CA ARG A 170 4.12 -12.12 1.21
C ARG A 170 3.10 -11.62 0.18
N VAL A 171 1.92 -12.22 0.21
CA VAL A 171 0.74 -11.80 -0.56
C VAL A 171 -0.27 -11.20 0.41
N VAL A 172 -0.94 -10.13 -0.02
CA VAL A 172 -2.05 -9.48 0.69
C VAL A 172 -3.17 -9.22 -0.31
N THR A 173 -4.38 -9.62 0.05
CA THR A 173 -5.60 -9.47 -0.76
C THR A 173 -6.69 -8.78 0.03
#